data_48978765bfc7e1cfb904b6343dabe612
#
_entry.id   48978765bfc7e1cfb904b6343dabe612
#
_cell.length_a   1.000
_cell.length_b   1.000
_cell.length_c   1.000
_cell.angle_alpha   90.00
_cell.angle_beta   90.00
_cell.angle_gamma   90.00
#
_symmetry.space_group_name_H-M   'P 1'
#
loop_
_entity.id
_entity.type
_entity.pdbx_description
1 polymer ?
#
loop_
_entity_poly.entity_id
_entity_poly.type
_entity_poly.pdbx_seq_one_letter_code
_entity_poly.pdbx_strand_id
1 'polypeptide(L)'
;GRRGGNTATFDVLNKYFTMTGMPVASSHYWNMVYGGSAEEVAQDAEGLQTMRTLGHNMVFMMKSFQLGKEQIGLPQKEPPIFTNFHR
;
A
#
# COMPACT_ATOMS: atom_id res chain seq x y z
N GLY A 1 -11.48 -0.85 11.75
CA GLY A 1 -12.00 -1.91 12.55
C GLY A 1 -11.76 -1.76 14.04
N ARG A 2 -12.77 -1.33 14.75
CA ARG A 2 -12.63 -1.11 16.19
C ARG A 2 -12.33 -2.40 16.97
N ARG A 3 -12.91 -3.52 16.54
CA ARG A 3 -12.79 -4.82 17.22
C ARG A 3 -12.32 -5.94 16.31
N GLY A 4 -11.75 -5.59 15.20
CA GLY A 4 -11.33 -6.51 14.17
C GLY A 4 -11.85 -6.06 12.81
N GLY A 5 -11.76 -6.93 11.82
CA GLY A 5 -12.20 -6.63 10.47
C GLY A 5 -11.19 -5.79 9.66
N ASN A 6 -10.04 -5.45 10.23
CA ASN A 6 -9.02 -4.65 9.54
C ASN A 6 -8.48 -5.37 8.32
N THR A 7 -8.25 -6.68 8.40
CA THR A 7 -7.76 -7.47 7.27
C THR A 7 -8.77 -7.52 6.14
N ALA A 8 -10.05 -7.68 6.45
CA ALA A 8 -11.11 -7.64 5.45
C ALA A 8 -11.21 -6.27 4.79
N THR A 9 -11.04 -5.19 5.57
CA THR A 9 -11.00 -3.82 5.05
C THR A 9 -9.83 -3.65 4.10
N PHE A 10 -8.64 -4.16 4.44
CA PHE A 10 -7.46 -4.12 3.58
C PHE A 10 -7.70 -4.87 2.28
N ASP A 11 -8.33 -6.02 2.32
CA ASP A 11 -8.63 -6.78 1.11
C ASP A 11 -9.49 -5.98 0.14
N VAL A 12 -10.51 -5.30 0.65
CA VAL A 12 -11.38 -4.46 -0.17
C VAL A 12 -10.62 -3.26 -0.73
N LEU A 13 -9.89 -2.52 0.12
CA LEU A 13 -9.16 -1.33 -0.30
C LEU A 13 -8.04 -1.66 -1.28
N ASN A 14 -7.29 -2.74 -1.05
CA ASN A 14 -6.18 -3.14 -1.91
C ASN A 14 -6.65 -3.52 -3.31
N LYS A 15 -7.87 -4.01 -3.47
CA LYS A 15 -8.43 -4.29 -4.79
C LYS A 15 -8.55 -3.04 -5.65
N TYR A 16 -8.90 -1.90 -5.06
CA TYR A 16 -8.93 -0.64 -5.81
C TYR A 16 -7.54 -0.25 -6.29
N PHE A 17 -6.53 -0.39 -5.44
CA PHE A 17 -5.16 -0.03 -5.81
C PHE A 17 -4.61 -0.96 -6.90
N THR A 18 -4.80 -2.26 -6.76
CA THR A 18 -4.30 -3.21 -7.75
C THR A 18 -5.02 -3.08 -9.10
N MET A 19 -6.32 -2.80 -9.08
CA MET A 19 -7.10 -2.59 -10.30
C MET A 19 -6.65 -1.35 -11.07
N THR A 20 -6.18 -0.32 -10.37
CA THR A 20 -5.72 0.91 -10.99
C THR A 20 -4.23 0.93 -11.31
N GLY A 21 -3.53 -0.18 -11.12
CA GLY A 21 -2.12 -0.29 -11.42
C GLY A 21 -1.20 0.39 -10.41
N MET A 22 -1.70 0.65 -9.20
CA MET A 22 -0.92 1.26 -8.12
C MET A 22 -0.18 0.18 -7.34
N PRO A 23 1.16 0.26 -7.20
CA PRO A 23 1.87 -0.65 -6.32
C PRO A 23 1.52 -0.34 -4.86
N VAL A 24 1.41 -1.40 -4.04
CA VAL A 24 1.09 -1.28 -2.62
C VAL A 24 2.35 -1.49 -1.81
N ALA A 25 2.71 -0.50 -0.99
CA ALA A 25 3.83 -0.63 -0.07
C ALA A 25 3.43 -1.49 1.13
N SER A 26 4.31 -2.36 1.54
CA SER A 26 4.11 -3.24 2.69
C SER A 26 5.16 -2.97 3.77
N SER A 27 4.91 -3.51 4.96
CA SER A 27 5.86 -3.55 6.06
C SER A 27 6.21 -5.01 6.36
N HIS A 28 6.50 -5.32 7.61
CA HIS A 28 6.80 -6.69 8.02
C HIS A 28 5.58 -7.42 8.62
N TYR A 29 4.46 -6.71 8.76
CA TYR A 29 3.21 -7.25 9.30
C TYR A 29 2.04 -6.43 8.76
N TRP A 30 0.83 -6.70 9.23
CA TRP A 30 -0.32 -5.91 8.81
C TRP A 30 -0.20 -4.46 9.28
N ASN A 31 -0.51 -3.53 8.40
CA ASN A 31 -0.33 -2.09 8.63
C ASN A 31 -1.44 -1.56 9.53
N MET A 32 -1.32 -1.83 10.83
CA MET A 32 -2.31 -1.48 11.84
C MET A 32 -1.65 -0.89 13.08
N VAL A 33 -2.37 0.03 13.70
CA VAL A 33 -2.04 0.56 15.03
C VAL A 33 -3.32 0.54 15.84
N TYR A 34 -3.23 0.18 17.11
CA TYR A 34 -4.39 0.02 17.98
C TYR A 34 -4.36 1.03 19.11
N GLY A 35 -5.54 1.48 19.51
CA GLY A 35 -5.74 2.35 20.65
C GLY A 35 -7.13 2.96 20.65
N GLY A 36 -7.70 3.17 21.84
CA GLY A 36 -8.96 3.87 22.03
C GLY A 36 -8.81 5.37 22.14
N SER A 37 -7.58 5.85 22.26
CA SER A 37 -7.23 7.27 22.37
C SER A 37 -5.85 7.50 21.74
N ALA A 38 -5.49 8.78 21.55
CA ALA A 38 -4.17 9.12 21.01
C ALA A 38 -3.03 8.63 21.92
N GLU A 39 -3.23 8.70 23.23
CA GLU A 39 -2.26 8.22 24.21
C GLU A 39 -2.06 6.72 24.12
N GLU A 40 -3.13 5.95 23.97
CA GLU A 40 -3.04 4.50 23.81
C GLU A 40 -2.38 4.08 22.50
N VAL A 41 -2.68 4.78 21.42
CA VAL A 41 -2.01 4.55 20.13
C VAL A 41 -0.50 4.77 20.27
N ALA A 42 -0.09 5.82 20.98
CA ALA A 42 1.33 6.09 21.25
C ALA A 42 2.02 4.99 22.07
N GLN A 43 1.26 4.16 22.78
CA GLN A 43 1.77 3.04 23.56
C GLN A 43 1.80 1.71 22.79
N ASP A 44 1.22 1.68 21.61
CA ASP A 44 1.27 0.48 20.75
C ASP A 44 2.64 0.39 20.05
N ALA A 45 3.63 -0.12 20.78
CA ALA A 45 5.00 -0.18 20.29
C ALA A 45 5.13 -1.03 19.02
N GLU A 46 4.41 -2.13 18.93
CA GLU A 46 4.41 -3.00 17.74
C GLU A 46 3.79 -2.30 16.54
N GLY A 47 2.64 -1.66 16.74
CA GLY A 47 1.96 -0.92 15.67
C GLY A 47 2.80 0.25 15.18
N LEU A 48 3.44 0.99 16.08
CA LEU A 48 4.32 2.10 15.71
C LEU A 48 5.57 1.62 14.97
N GLN A 49 6.14 0.49 15.37
CA GLN A 49 7.25 -0.11 14.63
C GLN A 49 6.81 -0.51 13.22
N THR A 50 5.63 -1.10 13.09
CA THR A 50 5.05 -1.44 11.79
C THR A 50 4.92 -0.21 10.90
N MET A 51 4.45 0.90 11.46
CA MET A 51 4.32 2.16 10.72
C MET A 51 5.67 2.73 10.30
N ARG A 52 6.69 2.66 11.16
CA ARG A 52 8.04 3.11 10.79
C ARG A 52 8.62 2.26 9.66
N THR A 53 8.43 0.95 9.74
CA THR A 53 8.87 0.03 8.67
C THR A 53 8.16 0.32 7.35
N LEU A 54 6.86 0.55 7.41
CA LEU A 54 6.08 0.95 6.24
C LEU A 54 6.63 2.23 5.62
N GLY A 55 6.89 3.25 6.45
CA GLY A 55 7.45 4.53 6.00
C GLY A 55 8.81 4.35 5.32
N HIS A 56 9.70 3.58 5.91
CA HIS A 56 11.01 3.28 5.32
C HIS A 56 10.87 2.55 3.98
N ASN A 57 9.98 1.57 3.91
CA ASN A 57 9.75 0.82 2.68
C ASN A 57 9.15 1.71 1.58
N MET A 58 8.24 2.61 1.93
CA MET A 58 7.69 3.58 0.98
C MET A 58 8.79 4.49 0.41
N VAL A 59 9.67 5.01 1.26
CA VAL A 59 10.78 5.87 0.81
C VAL A 59 11.72 5.09 -0.11
N PHE A 60 12.04 3.84 0.24
CA PHE A 60 12.87 3.00 -0.60
C PHE A 60 12.24 2.77 -1.98
N MET A 61 10.94 2.46 -2.02
CA MET A 61 10.20 2.28 -3.27
C MET A 61 10.20 3.56 -4.11
N MET A 62 9.94 4.71 -3.50
CA MET A 62 9.91 5.99 -4.20
C MET A 62 11.27 6.33 -4.80
N LYS A 63 12.35 6.14 -4.04
CA LYS A 63 13.72 6.36 -4.52
C LYS A 63 14.08 5.39 -5.63
N SER A 64 13.67 4.12 -5.50
CA SER A 64 13.92 3.09 -6.51
C SER A 64 13.20 3.40 -7.81
N PHE A 65 11.95 3.85 -7.74
CA PHE A 65 11.19 4.26 -8.92
C PHE A 65 11.83 5.47 -9.59
N GLN A 66 12.30 6.43 -8.81
CA GLN A 66 12.99 7.60 -9.36
C GLN A 66 14.26 7.21 -10.09
N LEU A 67 15.07 6.34 -9.50
CA LEU A 67 16.28 5.81 -10.13
C LEU A 67 15.95 5.02 -11.40
N GLY A 68 14.92 4.20 -11.36
CA GLY A 68 14.46 3.45 -12.53
C GLY A 68 14.04 4.38 -13.66
N LYS A 69 13.30 5.43 -13.33
CA LYS A 69 12.86 6.43 -14.29
C LYS A 69 14.07 7.12 -14.95
N GLU A 70 15.10 7.47 -14.17
CA GLU A 70 16.29 8.16 -14.66
C GLU A 70 17.19 7.24 -15.49
N GLN A 71 17.32 5.98 -15.10
CA GLN A 71 18.27 5.03 -15.72
C GLN A 71 17.66 4.25 -16.87
N ILE A 72 16.38 3.88 -16.78
CA ILE A 72 15.71 2.98 -17.72
C ILE A 72 14.61 3.71 -18.49
N GLY A 73 14.02 4.72 -17.88
CA GLY A 73 12.79 5.35 -18.35
C GLY A 73 11.55 4.64 -17.83
N LEU A 74 10.41 5.30 -17.94
CA LEU A 74 9.14 4.72 -17.55
C LEU A 74 8.69 3.67 -18.55
N PRO A 75 7.93 2.64 -18.10
CA PRO A 75 7.33 1.68 -19.02
C PRO A 75 6.46 2.40 -20.06
N GLN A 76 6.56 1.95 -21.29
CA GLN A 76 5.76 2.50 -22.36
C GLN A 76 4.30 2.04 -22.20
N LYS A 77 3.38 2.99 -22.28
CA LYS A 77 1.95 2.68 -22.20
C LYS A 77 1.43 2.29 -23.57
N GLU A 78 0.81 1.15 -23.63
CA GLU A 78 0.08 0.73 -24.81
C GLU A 78 -1.34 1.28 -24.77
N PRO A 79 -1.91 1.73 -25.91
CA PRO A 79 -3.32 2.11 -25.93
C PRO A 79 -4.21 0.95 -25.50
N PRO A 80 -5.22 1.19 -24.65
CA PRO A 80 -6.06 0.11 -24.16
C PRO A 80 -6.88 -0.53 -25.28
N ILE A 81 -6.99 -1.85 -25.21
CA ILE A 81 -7.81 -2.65 -26.11
C ILE A 81 -8.96 -3.20 -25.28
N PHE A 82 -10.17 -2.99 -25.74
CA PHE A 82 -11.35 -3.47 -25.05
C PHE A 82 -11.92 -4.70 -25.79
N THR A 83 -12.08 -5.77 -25.04
CA THR A 83 -12.70 -6.98 -25.57
C THR A 83 -14.17 -6.96 -25.20
N ASN A 84 -15.02 -7.13 -26.19
CA ASN A 84 -16.46 -7.19 -26.01
C ASN A 84 -17.01 -8.37 -26.81
N PHE A 85 -17.46 -9.40 -26.09
CA PHE A 85 -18.08 -10.59 -26.68
C PHE A 85 -19.61 -10.45 -26.80
N HIS A 86 -20.16 -9.34 -26.34
CA HIS A 86 -21.58 -9.09 -26.39
C HIS A 86 -21.96 -8.65 -27.81
N ARG A 87 -22.88 -9.39 -28.40
CA ARG A 87 -23.32 -9.15 -29.76
C ARG A 87 -24.78 -8.70 -29.83
#